data_b45d2d8d18bbfd20c2949d6725d11339
#
_entry.id   b45d2d8d18bbfd20c2949d6725d11339
#
_cell.length_a   1.000
_cell.length_b   1.000
_cell.length_c   1.000
_cell.angle_alpha   90.00
_cell.angle_beta   90.00
_cell.angle_gamma   90.00
#
_symmetry.space_group_name_H-M   'P 1'
#
loop_
_entity.id
_entity.type
_entity.pdbx_description
1 polymer ?
#
loop_
_entity_poly.entity_id
_entity_poly.type
_entity_poly.pdbx_seq_one_letter_code
_entity_poly.pdbx_strand_id
1 'polypeptide(L)'
;MNLLSVKQNNCLTSSTEMIEESLKKVQVHIEKERYRGFDPYDALKSPFFKLPFLRNNNLIRFSAQQLVKRLTFSIRPLLLVPKGYNPVTLGLSIKAYAYLYSSELEKKEKHLKKINFLVNE
;
A
#
# COMPACT_ATOMS: atom_id res chain seq x y z
N MET A 1 -29.36 32.00 -15.75
CA MET A 1 -28.45 30.83 -15.66
C MET A 1 -27.15 31.36 -15.09
N ASN A 2 -26.79 30.94 -13.86
CA ASN A 2 -25.82 31.66 -13.02
C ASN A 2 -24.39 31.18 -13.34
N LEU A 3 -23.51 32.10 -13.78
CA LEU A 3 -22.09 31.81 -14.11
C LEU A 3 -21.33 31.17 -12.93
N LEU A 4 -21.76 31.40 -11.69
CA LEU A 4 -21.20 30.81 -10.49
C LEU A 4 -21.50 29.28 -10.38
N SER A 5 -22.69 28.86 -10.81
CA SER A 5 -23.07 27.43 -10.78
C SER A 5 -22.30 26.59 -11.82
N VAL A 6 -22.00 27.18 -12.96
CA VAL A 6 -21.21 26.52 -14.03
C VAL A 6 -19.74 26.37 -13.59
N LYS A 7 -19.18 27.37 -12.94
CA LYS A 7 -17.79 27.34 -12.43
C LYS A 7 -17.63 26.30 -11.30
N GLN A 8 -18.62 26.18 -10.44
CA GLN A 8 -18.63 25.24 -9.32
C GLN A 8 -18.77 23.78 -9.82
N ASN A 9 -19.60 23.54 -10.81
CA ASN A 9 -19.75 22.21 -11.44
C ASN A 9 -18.46 21.78 -12.15
N ASN A 10 -17.80 22.67 -12.88
CA ASN A 10 -16.53 22.37 -13.56
C ASN A 10 -15.39 22.05 -12.57
N CYS A 11 -15.33 22.73 -11.42
CA CYS A 11 -14.36 22.45 -10.39
C CYS A 11 -14.59 21.09 -9.72
N LEU A 12 -15.83 20.74 -9.44
CA LEU A 12 -16.22 19.46 -8.87
C LEU A 12 -15.91 18.30 -9.84
N THR A 13 -16.23 18.45 -11.11
CA THR A 13 -15.97 17.43 -12.15
C THR A 13 -14.47 17.18 -12.28
N SER A 14 -13.65 18.24 -12.35
CA SER A 14 -12.19 18.11 -12.42
C SER A 14 -11.59 17.43 -11.19
N SER A 15 -12.11 17.73 -9.99
CA SER A 15 -11.65 17.09 -8.76
C SER A 15 -12.02 15.59 -8.72
N THR A 16 -13.20 15.22 -9.18
CA THR A 16 -13.67 13.83 -9.23
C THR A 16 -12.81 13.01 -10.19
N GLU A 17 -12.53 13.53 -11.39
CA GLU A 17 -11.66 12.88 -12.37
C GLU A 17 -10.24 12.64 -11.84
N MET A 18 -9.66 13.62 -11.13
CA MET A 18 -8.35 13.47 -10.49
C MET A 18 -8.35 12.37 -9.43
N ILE A 19 -9.42 12.26 -8.63
CA ILE A 19 -9.56 11.23 -7.59
C ILE A 19 -9.68 9.86 -8.24
N GLU A 20 -10.50 9.72 -9.27
CA GLU A 20 -10.67 8.46 -10.01
C GLU A 20 -9.36 8.00 -10.67
N GLU A 21 -8.63 8.92 -11.30
CA GLU A 21 -7.33 8.60 -11.89
C GLU A 21 -6.32 8.16 -10.83
N SER A 22 -6.28 8.84 -9.70
CA SER A 22 -5.41 8.51 -8.57
C SER A 22 -5.75 7.15 -7.99
N LEU A 23 -7.04 6.86 -7.78
CA LEU A 23 -7.52 5.57 -7.31
C LEU A 23 -7.10 4.44 -8.25
N LYS A 24 -7.27 4.64 -9.57
CA LYS A 24 -6.89 3.66 -10.58
C LYS A 24 -5.38 3.40 -10.59
N LYS A 25 -4.55 4.44 -10.46
CA LYS A 25 -3.09 4.29 -10.36
C LYS A 25 -2.69 3.48 -9.12
N VAL A 26 -3.28 3.78 -7.97
CA VAL A 26 -3.03 3.04 -6.72
C VAL A 26 -3.47 1.59 -6.86
N GLN A 27 -4.65 1.34 -7.41
CA GLN A 27 -5.16 -0.03 -7.63
C GLN A 27 -4.21 -0.84 -8.51
N VAL A 28 -3.80 -0.29 -9.66
CA VAL A 28 -2.86 -0.96 -10.57
C VAL A 28 -1.52 -1.25 -9.88
N HIS A 29 -1.02 -0.30 -9.10
CA HIS A 29 0.24 -0.48 -8.36
C HIS A 29 0.13 -1.60 -7.33
N ILE A 30 -0.91 -1.60 -6.50
CA ILE A 30 -1.13 -2.63 -5.46
C ILE A 30 -1.30 -4.02 -6.08
N GLU A 31 -2.07 -4.13 -7.17
CA GLU A 31 -2.25 -5.39 -7.89
C GLU A 31 -0.94 -5.91 -8.50
N LYS A 32 -0.13 -5.02 -9.09
CA LYS A 32 1.19 -5.34 -9.62
C LYS A 32 2.12 -5.89 -8.54
N GLU A 33 2.12 -5.29 -7.37
CA GLU A 33 2.91 -5.72 -6.21
C GLU A 33 2.30 -6.93 -5.48
N ARG A 34 1.17 -7.47 -5.96
CA ARG A 34 0.43 -8.59 -5.36
C ARG A 34 0.12 -8.34 -3.88
N TYR A 35 -0.24 -7.09 -3.54
CA TYR A 35 -0.53 -6.65 -2.16
C TYR A 35 0.61 -6.83 -1.16
N ARG A 36 1.84 -7.05 -1.66
CA ARG A 36 3.05 -7.20 -0.85
C ARG A 36 3.79 -5.88 -0.77
N GLY A 37 4.30 -5.58 0.41
CA GLY A 37 5.05 -4.36 0.66
C GLY A 37 6.15 -4.57 1.68
N PHE A 38 6.85 -3.50 1.98
CA PHE A 38 7.81 -3.46 3.07
C PHE A 38 7.12 -2.94 4.34
N ASP A 39 7.27 -3.68 5.43
CA ASP A 39 6.84 -3.22 6.74
C ASP A 39 7.86 -2.23 7.32
N PRO A 40 7.45 -1.17 8.06
CA PRO A 40 8.37 -0.28 8.75
C PRO A 40 9.35 -0.98 9.70
N TYR A 41 9.00 -2.17 10.17
CA TYR A 41 9.76 -2.95 11.15
C TYR A 41 10.49 -4.17 10.56
N ASP A 42 10.46 -4.37 9.26
CA ASP A 42 11.02 -5.55 8.59
C ASP A 42 12.52 -5.46 8.30
N ALA A 43 13.17 -4.33 8.60
CA ALA A 43 14.61 -4.17 8.44
C ALA A 43 15.40 -5.29 9.09
N LEU A 44 14.96 -5.78 10.26
CA LEU A 44 15.58 -6.86 11.00
C LEU A 44 15.40 -8.26 10.36
N LYS A 45 14.52 -8.40 9.35
CA LYS A 45 14.36 -9.62 8.57
C LYS A 45 15.48 -9.81 7.55
N SER A 46 16.31 -8.78 7.34
CA SER A 46 17.47 -8.84 6.46
C SER A 46 18.43 -9.96 6.90
N PRO A 47 18.99 -10.74 5.96
CA PRO A 47 20.00 -11.75 6.23
C PRO A 47 21.21 -11.19 6.96
N PHE A 48 21.57 -9.92 6.76
CA PHE A 48 22.70 -9.27 7.42
C PHE A 48 22.56 -9.28 8.95
N PHE A 49 21.35 -9.14 9.50
CA PHE A 49 21.13 -9.20 10.94
C PHE A 49 21.11 -10.61 11.54
N LYS A 50 21.25 -11.65 10.70
CA LYS A 50 21.46 -13.03 11.16
C LYS A 50 22.92 -13.32 11.50
N LEU A 51 23.85 -12.46 11.08
CA LEU A 51 25.28 -12.59 11.43
C LEU A 51 25.46 -12.53 12.95
N PRO A 52 26.30 -13.41 13.53
CA PRO A 52 26.41 -13.56 14.99
C PRO A 52 26.80 -12.27 15.71
N PHE A 53 27.63 -11.43 15.09
CA PHE A 53 28.05 -10.14 15.64
C PHE A 53 26.88 -9.13 15.72
N LEU A 54 26.03 -9.06 14.71
CA LEU A 54 24.89 -8.14 14.65
C LEU A 54 23.68 -8.67 15.42
N ARG A 55 23.52 -10.00 15.46
CA ARG A 55 22.41 -10.66 16.13
C ARG A 55 22.41 -10.42 17.64
N ASN A 56 23.57 -10.38 18.26
CA ASN A 56 23.72 -10.35 19.72
C ASN A 56 23.78 -8.93 20.31
N ASN A 57 23.73 -7.89 19.45
CA ASN A 57 23.80 -6.50 19.91
C ASN A 57 22.48 -5.77 19.68
N ASN A 58 21.69 -5.61 20.75
CA ASN A 58 20.39 -4.95 20.72
C ASN A 58 20.47 -3.47 20.30
N LEU A 59 21.55 -2.77 20.67
CA LEU A 59 21.73 -1.36 20.31
C LEU A 59 21.93 -1.20 18.80
N ILE A 60 22.76 -2.05 18.18
CA ILE A 60 22.98 -2.04 16.72
C ILE A 60 21.67 -2.34 15.98
N ARG A 61 20.92 -3.34 16.44
CA ARG A 61 19.62 -3.69 15.85
C ARG A 61 18.63 -2.54 15.93
N PHE A 62 18.52 -1.91 17.09
CA PHE A 62 17.63 -0.76 17.28
C PHE A 62 18.06 0.43 16.41
N SER A 63 19.34 0.78 16.41
CA SER A 63 19.87 1.90 15.62
C SER A 63 19.68 1.68 14.13
N ALA A 64 19.94 0.46 13.61
CA ALA A 64 19.72 0.11 12.22
C ALA A 64 18.23 0.20 11.82
N GLN A 65 17.33 -0.26 12.69
CA GLN A 65 15.89 -0.14 12.45
C GLN A 65 15.45 1.33 12.38
N GLN A 66 15.93 2.17 13.29
CA GLN A 66 15.63 3.60 13.27
C GLN A 66 16.21 4.31 12.03
N LEU A 67 17.41 3.93 11.62
CA LEU A 67 18.05 4.47 10.43
C LEU A 67 17.24 4.14 9.17
N VAL A 68 16.91 2.86 8.96
CA VAL A 68 16.10 2.42 7.81
C VAL A 68 14.71 3.08 7.78
N LYS A 69 14.13 3.33 8.96
CA LYS A 69 12.83 3.97 9.08
C LYS A 69 12.86 5.46 8.71
N ARG A 70 13.99 6.16 9.01
CA ARG A 70 14.15 7.61 8.80
C ARG A 70 14.70 7.98 7.42
N LEU A 71 15.29 7.04 6.69
CA LEU A 71 15.80 7.31 5.36
C LEU A 71 14.64 7.65 4.39
N THR A 72 14.81 8.72 3.64
CA THR A 72 13.86 9.19 2.64
C THR A 72 13.76 8.27 1.42
N PHE A 73 14.81 7.49 1.16
CA PHE A 73 14.83 6.47 0.11
C PHE A 73 14.89 5.06 0.72
N SER A 74 14.25 4.11 0.06
CA SER A 74 14.20 2.73 0.54
C SER A 74 15.49 1.98 0.23
N ILE A 75 16.30 1.70 1.27
CA ILE A 75 17.47 0.81 1.16
C ILE A 75 17.13 -0.66 1.38
N ARG A 76 15.86 -0.98 1.60
CA ARG A 76 15.39 -2.36 1.87
C ARG A 76 15.73 -3.37 0.78
N PRO A 77 15.60 -3.03 -0.53
CA PRO A 77 16.04 -3.93 -1.59
C PRO A 77 17.53 -4.24 -1.53
N LEU A 78 18.37 -3.24 -1.18
CA LEU A 78 19.81 -3.42 -1.01
C LEU A 78 20.15 -4.31 0.19
N LEU A 79 19.34 -4.25 1.24
CA LEU A 79 19.46 -5.10 2.44
C LEU A 79 18.82 -6.48 2.25
N LEU A 80 18.36 -6.83 1.04
CA LEU A 80 17.70 -8.10 0.72
C LEU A 80 16.49 -8.40 1.64
N VAL A 81 15.77 -7.36 2.08
CA VAL A 81 14.55 -7.52 2.88
C VAL A 81 13.44 -7.97 1.96
N PRO A 82 12.81 -9.13 2.20
CA PRO A 82 11.71 -9.60 1.36
C PRO A 82 10.44 -8.77 1.57
N LYS A 83 9.71 -8.51 0.48
CA LYS A 83 8.34 -7.98 0.58
C LYS A 83 7.42 -9.03 1.19
N GLY A 84 6.60 -8.63 2.13
CA GLY A 84 5.63 -9.50 2.80
C GLY A 84 4.22 -8.96 2.77
N TYR A 85 3.28 -9.78 3.21
CA TYR A 85 1.91 -9.33 3.48
C TYR A 85 1.87 -8.61 4.83
N ASN A 86 1.21 -7.45 4.83
CA ASN A 86 0.92 -6.71 6.05
C ASN A 86 -0.58 -6.80 6.32
N PRO A 87 -1.03 -7.32 7.47
CA PRO A 87 -2.46 -7.45 7.80
C PRO A 87 -3.25 -6.15 7.67
N VAL A 88 -2.62 -5.02 8.00
CA VAL A 88 -3.25 -3.70 7.85
C VAL A 88 -3.49 -3.37 6.38
N THR A 89 -2.50 -3.62 5.52
CA THR A 89 -2.63 -3.39 4.06
C THR A 89 -3.69 -4.30 3.46
N LEU A 90 -3.72 -5.58 3.86
CA LEU A 90 -4.75 -6.51 3.40
C LEU A 90 -6.15 -6.06 3.84
N GLY A 91 -6.32 -5.71 5.11
CA GLY A 91 -7.60 -5.22 5.63
C GLY A 91 -8.10 -3.95 4.95
N LEU A 92 -7.20 -2.98 4.70
CA LEU A 92 -7.54 -1.76 3.96
C LEU A 92 -7.90 -2.05 2.50
N SER A 93 -7.21 -2.97 1.86
CA SER A 93 -7.50 -3.39 0.48
C SER A 93 -8.86 -4.08 0.38
N ILE A 94 -9.17 -4.99 1.31
CA ILE A 94 -10.49 -5.64 1.40
C ILE A 94 -11.59 -4.59 1.55
N LYS A 95 -11.40 -3.64 2.47
CA LYS A 95 -12.36 -2.54 2.69
C LYS A 95 -12.56 -1.70 1.43
N ALA A 96 -11.49 -1.35 0.72
CA ALA A 96 -11.56 -0.59 -0.51
C ALA A 96 -12.34 -1.35 -1.60
N TYR A 97 -12.06 -2.64 -1.79
CA TYR A 97 -12.83 -3.46 -2.75
C TYR A 97 -14.28 -3.68 -2.33
N ALA A 98 -14.61 -3.70 -1.05
CA ALA A 98 -15.99 -3.75 -0.58
C ALA A 98 -16.76 -2.47 -0.95
N TYR A 99 -16.12 -1.30 -0.84
CA TYR A 99 -16.72 -0.05 -1.32
C TYR A 99 -16.91 -0.04 -2.83
N LEU A 100 -15.92 -0.48 -3.61
CA LEU A 100 -16.03 -0.60 -5.07
C LEU A 100 -17.11 -1.60 -5.49
N TYR A 101 -17.24 -2.71 -4.78
CA TYR A 101 -18.32 -3.68 -4.99
C TYR A 101 -19.70 -3.05 -4.80
N SER A 102 -19.85 -2.13 -3.86
CA SER A 102 -21.11 -1.45 -3.58
C SER A 102 -21.42 -0.35 -4.61
N SER A 103 -20.39 0.32 -5.16
CA SER A 103 -20.55 1.47 -6.06
C SER A 103 -20.53 1.11 -7.54
N GLU A 104 -19.75 0.11 -7.96
CA GLU A 104 -19.59 -0.29 -9.35
C GLU A 104 -20.41 -1.55 -9.68
N LEU A 105 -21.66 -1.38 -10.11
CA LEU A 105 -22.59 -2.48 -10.37
C LEU A 105 -22.10 -3.46 -11.46
N GLU A 106 -21.43 -2.96 -12.50
CA GLU A 106 -20.96 -3.77 -13.63
C GLU A 106 -19.74 -4.64 -13.29
N LYS A 107 -18.97 -4.30 -12.28
CA LYS A 107 -17.70 -4.98 -11.92
C LYS A 107 -17.79 -5.77 -10.62
N LYS A 108 -18.97 -5.98 -10.07
CA LYS A 108 -19.16 -6.67 -8.78
C LYS A 108 -18.43 -7.99 -8.67
N GLU A 109 -18.54 -8.83 -9.66
CA GLU A 109 -17.90 -10.15 -9.65
C GLU A 109 -16.38 -10.06 -9.61
N LYS A 110 -15.78 -9.09 -10.32
CA LYS A 110 -14.35 -8.83 -10.28
C LYS A 110 -13.90 -8.42 -8.87
N HIS A 111 -14.62 -7.51 -8.23
CA HIS A 111 -14.30 -7.05 -6.88
C HIS A 111 -14.46 -8.16 -5.85
N LEU A 112 -15.50 -8.99 -5.98
CA LEU A 112 -15.70 -10.14 -5.10
C LEU A 112 -14.56 -11.17 -5.21
N LYS A 113 -14.10 -11.47 -6.42
CA LYS A 113 -12.91 -12.35 -6.62
C LYS A 113 -11.66 -11.80 -5.94
N LYS A 114 -11.46 -10.47 -5.97
CA LYS A 114 -10.34 -9.82 -5.27
C LYS A 114 -10.46 -9.91 -3.75
N ILE A 115 -11.65 -9.68 -3.21
CA ILE A 115 -11.91 -9.82 -1.77
C ILE A 115 -11.62 -11.26 -1.33
N ASN A 116 -12.16 -12.25 -2.03
CA ASN A 116 -11.94 -13.66 -1.70
C ASN A 116 -10.45 -14.05 -1.76
N PHE A 117 -9.70 -13.55 -2.73
CA PHE A 117 -8.26 -13.75 -2.79
C PHE A 117 -7.56 -13.18 -1.55
N LEU A 118 -7.89 -11.93 -1.17
CA LEU A 118 -7.26 -11.24 -0.04
C LEU A 118 -7.60 -11.82 1.33
N VAL A 119 -8.76 -12.44 1.47
CA VAL A 119 -9.17 -13.11 2.72
C VAL A 119 -8.41 -14.42 2.94
N ASN A 120 -7.96 -15.07 1.86
CA ASN A 120 -7.26 -16.36 1.91
C ASN A 120 -5.72 -16.23 2.01
N GLU A 121 -5.18 -15.00 1.96
CA GLU A 121 -3.73 -14.71 2.14
C GLU A 121 -3.39 -14.39 3.59
#